data_fe4b227d03acb51b0b23752ac5f81e12
#
_entry.id   fe4b227d03acb51b0b23752ac5f81e12
#
_cell.length_a   1.000
_cell.length_b   1.000
_cell.length_c   1.000
_cell.angle_alpha   90.00
_cell.angle_beta   90.00
_cell.angle_gamma   90.00
#
_symmetry.space_group_name_H-M   'P 1'
#
loop_
_entity.id
_entity.type
_entity.pdbx_description
1 polymer ?
#
loop_
_entity_poly.entity_id
_entity_poly.type
_entity_poly.pdbx_seq_one_letter_code
_entity_poly.pdbx_strand_id
1 'polypeptide(L)'
;MGITETAAPILSNPLDPAQQQMGSPGIPWGNDVRIANELGAPLSTGHEGEIQVQGPNVMKGYFKNETATQESFTTDNWYRTGDLGWMNDDGYFFVTGRRKELIIKGGENISPREIDDVLYSHPAVLEAAAVAVPDAHYGQEIAACVVTKPGESVTVDELQAFCVVRLGDYKSPAKIQLLEELPKGPSGKIQRLQLVQHFAPINPTTMSS
;
A
#
# COMPACT_ATOMS: atom_id res chain seq x y z
N MET A 1 5.89 -8.21 -10.44
CA MET A 1 4.98 -8.40 -9.28
C MET A 1 4.63 -9.87 -9.19
N GLY A 2 4.66 -10.44 -7.99
CA GLY A 2 4.26 -11.82 -7.71
C GLY A 2 3.74 -11.92 -6.29
N ILE A 3 2.84 -12.86 -6.04
CA ILE A 3 2.24 -13.12 -4.74
C ILE A 3 2.32 -14.61 -4.43
N THR A 4 2.20 -14.98 -3.17
CA THR A 4 2.27 -16.38 -2.71
C THR A 4 1.21 -17.25 -3.40
N GLU A 5 0.04 -16.72 -3.56
CA GLU A 5 -1.15 -17.37 -4.12
C GLU A 5 -1.04 -17.68 -5.63
N THR A 6 -0.02 -17.14 -6.29
CA THR A 6 0.26 -17.45 -7.70
C THR A 6 1.56 -18.23 -7.90
N ALA A 7 2.34 -18.47 -6.84
CA ALA A 7 3.62 -19.20 -6.86
C ALA A 7 4.67 -18.65 -7.87
N ALA A 8 4.32 -17.65 -8.65
CA ALA A 8 5.15 -17.07 -9.72
C ALA A 8 4.79 -15.60 -9.95
N PRO A 9 5.61 -14.85 -10.68
CA PRO A 9 5.24 -13.51 -11.14
C PRO A 9 3.97 -13.53 -11.96
N ILE A 10 3.11 -12.54 -11.75
CA ILE A 10 1.92 -12.26 -12.56
C ILE A 10 2.15 -11.08 -13.51
N LEU A 11 3.05 -10.18 -13.15
CA LEU A 11 3.50 -9.06 -13.96
C LEU A 11 5.03 -9.06 -14.00
N SER A 12 5.59 -8.85 -15.18
CA SER A 12 7.03 -8.73 -15.38
C SER A 12 7.35 -7.70 -16.44
N ASN A 13 8.41 -6.92 -16.23
CA ASN A 13 8.95 -6.08 -17.29
C ASN A 13 9.57 -6.95 -18.39
N PRO A 14 9.50 -6.54 -19.66
CA PRO A 14 10.22 -7.17 -20.74
C PRO A 14 11.72 -7.24 -20.47
N LEU A 15 12.40 -8.23 -21.07
CA LEU A 15 13.86 -8.39 -20.94
C LEU A 15 14.62 -7.26 -21.62
N ASP A 16 14.07 -6.67 -22.66
CA ASP A 16 14.66 -5.53 -23.36
C ASP A 16 14.53 -4.27 -22.48
N PRO A 17 15.64 -3.66 -22.04
CA PRO A 17 15.62 -2.45 -21.21
C PRO A 17 14.88 -1.27 -21.86
N ALA A 18 14.87 -1.20 -23.20
CA ALA A 18 14.17 -0.13 -23.92
C ALA A 18 12.64 -0.21 -23.81
N GLN A 19 12.12 -1.39 -23.45
CA GLN A 19 10.69 -1.63 -23.26
C GLN A 19 10.27 -1.60 -21.80
N GLN A 20 11.19 -1.42 -20.86
CA GLN A 20 10.85 -1.35 -19.43
C GLN A 20 10.27 0.01 -19.08
N GLN A 21 9.19 0.00 -18.28
CA GLN A 21 8.63 1.22 -17.72
C GLN A 21 9.00 1.39 -16.25
N MET A 22 9.68 2.50 -15.94
CA MET A 22 10.03 2.85 -14.56
C MET A 22 8.77 3.03 -13.69
N GLY A 23 8.79 2.48 -12.48
CA GLY A 23 7.64 2.51 -11.56
C GLY A 23 6.58 1.44 -11.83
N SER A 24 6.66 0.72 -12.97
CA SER A 24 5.76 -0.38 -13.29
C SER A 24 6.40 -1.74 -12.96
N PRO A 25 5.65 -2.68 -12.35
CA PRO A 25 6.07 -4.08 -12.26
C PRO A 25 6.04 -4.81 -13.62
N GLY A 26 5.52 -4.17 -14.68
CA GLY A 26 5.51 -4.68 -16.03
C GLY A 26 4.11 -5.01 -16.57
N ILE A 27 4.11 -5.90 -17.54
CA ILE A 27 2.92 -6.42 -18.26
C ILE A 27 2.57 -7.83 -17.76
N PRO A 28 1.37 -8.37 -18.07
CA PRO A 28 0.98 -9.73 -17.71
C PRO A 28 1.99 -10.80 -18.15
N TRP A 29 2.29 -11.74 -17.25
CA TRP A 29 3.23 -12.83 -17.49
C TRP A 29 2.59 -14.19 -17.16
N GLY A 30 2.27 -14.97 -18.19
CA GLY A 30 1.75 -16.34 -18.04
C GLY A 30 0.36 -16.47 -17.42
N ASN A 31 -0.28 -15.35 -17.14
CA ASN A 31 -1.64 -15.23 -16.63
C ASN A 31 -2.36 -14.07 -17.28
N ASP A 32 -3.67 -14.09 -17.22
CA ASP A 32 -4.49 -12.92 -17.50
C ASP A 32 -4.56 -12.04 -16.26
N VAL A 33 -4.39 -10.74 -16.45
CA VAL A 33 -4.46 -9.74 -15.37
C VAL A 33 -5.38 -8.61 -15.81
N ARG A 34 -6.27 -8.17 -14.91
CA ARG A 34 -7.18 -7.05 -15.16
C ARG A 34 -7.22 -6.09 -13.99
N ILE A 35 -7.65 -4.87 -14.26
CA ILE A 35 -8.09 -3.92 -13.25
C ILE A 35 -9.60 -4.02 -13.16
N ALA A 36 -10.15 -4.12 -11.96
CA ALA A 36 -11.58 -4.29 -11.74
C ALA A 36 -12.10 -3.36 -10.63
N ASN A 37 -13.36 -2.97 -10.75
CA ASN A 37 -14.06 -2.22 -9.72
C ASN A 37 -14.45 -3.12 -8.51
N GLU A 38 -15.09 -2.55 -7.51
CA GLU A 38 -15.52 -3.29 -6.31
C GLU A 38 -16.48 -4.45 -6.58
N LEU A 39 -17.28 -4.35 -7.65
CA LEU A 39 -18.22 -5.38 -8.09
C LEU A 39 -17.53 -6.48 -8.93
N GLY A 40 -16.23 -6.33 -9.21
CA GLY A 40 -15.45 -7.26 -10.03
C GLY A 40 -15.56 -7.00 -11.54
N ALA A 41 -16.27 -5.96 -11.98
CA ALA A 41 -16.32 -5.62 -13.41
C ALA A 41 -14.99 -4.98 -13.87
N PRO A 42 -14.49 -5.37 -15.06
CA PRO A 42 -13.24 -4.82 -15.58
C PRO A 42 -13.36 -3.32 -15.87
N LEU A 43 -12.28 -2.60 -15.58
CA LEU A 43 -12.13 -1.17 -15.88
C LEU A 43 -11.26 -0.95 -17.11
N SER A 44 -11.50 0.17 -17.80
CA SER A 44 -10.66 0.62 -18.91
C SER A 44 -9.32 1.17 -18.41
N THR A 45 -8.36 1.32 -19.33
CA THR A 45 -7.05 1.92 -19.06
C THR A 45 -7.17 3.30 -18.40
N GLY A 46 -6.20 3.64 -17.56
CA GLY A 46 -6.16 4.89 -16.79
C GLY A 46 -7.07 4.93 -15.55
N HIS A 47 -7.91 3.92 -15.32
CA HIS A 47 -8.78 3.86 -14.15
C HIS A 47 -8.19 2.97 -13.07
N GLU A 48 -8.22 3.45 -11.82
CA GLU A 48 -7.76 2.70 -10.66
C GLU A 48 -8.82 1.70 -10.18
N GLY A 49 -8.37 0.51 -9.81
CA GLY A 49 -9.19 -0.55 -9.24
C GLY A 49 -8.34 -1.67 -8.67
N GLU A 50 -8.99 -2.77 -8.29
CA GLU A 50 -8.31 -3.96 -7.79
C GLU A 50 -7.63 -4.72 -8.94
N ILE A 51 -6.35 -5.06 -8.75
CA ILE A 51 -5.63 -5.96 -9.64
C ILE A 51 -6.16 -7.38 -9.40
N GLN A 52 -6.72 -7.99 -10.43
CA GLN A 52 -7.23 -9.35 -10.40
C GLN A 52 -6.48 -10.22 -11.40
N VAL A 53 -6.29 -11.50 -11.06
CA VAL A 53 -5.52 -12.44 -11.88
C VAL A 53 -6.28 -13.74 -12.09
N GLN A 54 -6.17 -14.29 -13.30
CA GLN A 54 -6.69 -15.61 -13.66
C GLN A 54 -5.62 -16.34 -14.47
N GLY A 55 -5.36 -17.61 -14.15
CA GLY A 55 -4.36 -18.37 -14.90
C GLY A 55 -3.93 -19.66 -14.19
N PRO A 56 -3.06 -20.45 -14.83
CA PRO A 56 -2.71 -21.79 -14.39
C PRO A 56 -1.92 -21.85 -13.09
N ASN A 57 -1.23 -20.79 -12.72
CA ASN A 57 -0.45 -20.71 -11.48
C ASN A 57 -1.21 -20.08 -10.31
N VAL A 58 -2.47 -19.68 -10.50
CA VAL A 58 -3.31 -19.24 -9.39
C VAL A 58 -3.68 -20.44 -8.51
N MET A 59 -3.52 -20.30 -7.20
CA MET A 59 -3.86 -21.34 -6.22
C MET A 59 -5.30 -21.83 -6.39
N LYS A 60 -5.55 -23.08 -5.98
CA LYS A 60 -6.92 -23.62 -5.93
C LYS A 60 -7.72 -23.11 -4.74
N GLY A 61 -7.04 -22.64 -3.69
CA GLY A 61 -7.67 -22.14 -2.47
C GLY A 61 -6.77 -22.27 -1.23
N TYR A 62 -7.23 -21.72 -0.13
CA TYR A 62 -6.57 -21.81 1.18
C TYR A 62 -6.87 -23.15 1.85
N PHE A 63 -5.81 -23.81 2.34
CA PHE A 63 -5.95 -25.12 2.96
C PHE A 63 -6.88 -25.08 4.18
N LYS A 64 -7.92 -25.90 4.17
CA LYS A 64 -8.95 -26.00 5.23
C LYS A 64 -9.63 -24.66 5.57
N ASN A 65 -9.70 -23.73 4.64
CA ASN A 65 -10.36 -22.45 4.83
C ASN A 65 -11.20 -22.10 3.59
N GLU A 66 -12.37 -22.71 3.52
CA GLU A 66 -13.28 -22.56 2.37
C GLU A 66 -13.85 -21.13 2.28
N THR A 67 -14.18 -20.52 3.42
CA THR A 67 -14.68 -19.15 3.49
C THR A 67 -13.68 -18.17 2.90
N ALA A 68 -12.43 -18.20 3.36
CA ALA A 68 -11.39 -17.33 2.81
C ALA A 68 -11.12 -17.60 1.32
N THR A 69 -11.26 -18.87 0.89
CA THR A 69 -11.15 -19.22 -0.53
C THR A 69 -12.25 -18.58 -1.35
N GLN A 70 -13.50 -18.71 -0.94
CA GLN A 70 -14.65 -18.11 -1.66
C GLN A 70 -14.56 -16.59 -1.72
N GLU A 71 -14.17 -15.93 -0.63
CA GLU A 71 -13.98 -14.48 -0.57
C GLU A 71 -12.85 -13.97 -1.48
N SER A 72 -11.86 -14.84 -1.75
CA SER A 72 -10.69 -14.49 -2.57
C SER A 72 -10.93 -14.58 -4.08
N PHE A 73 -12.06 -15.11 -4.52
CA PHE A 73 -12.39 -15.22 -5.94
C PHE A 73 -13.66 -14.46 -6.27
N THR A 74 -13.72 -13.98 -7.50
CA THR A 74 -14.96 -13.43 -8.08
C THR A 74 -15.84 -14.57 -8.60
N THR A 75 -17.09 -14.28 -8.92
CA THR A 75 -18.03 -15.25 -9.50
C THR A 75 -17.59 -15.81 -10.85
N ASP A 76 -16.81 -15.05 -11.61
CA ASP A 76 -16.18 -15.43 -12.88
C ASP A 76 -14.75 -15.98 -12.70
N ASN A 77 -14.40 -16.39 -11.47
CA ASN A 77 -13.18 -17.11 -11.11
C ASN A 77 -11.87 -16.31 -11.31
N TRP A 78 -11.89 -15.00 -11.08
CA TRP A 78 -10.70 -14.19 -10.94
C TRP A 78 -10.27 -14.12 -9.49
N TYR A 79 -8.98 -14.34 -9.24
CA TYR A 79 -8.40 -14.17 -7.91
C TYR A 79 -8.23 -12.68 -7.59
N ARG A 80 -8.75 -12.26 -6.43
CA ARG A 80 -8.64 -10.91 -5.88
C ARG A 80 -7.32 -10.76 -5.15
N THR A 81 -6.37 -10.01 -5.70
CA THR A 81 -5.04 -9.85 -5.07
C THR A 81 -5.07 -8.97 -3.82
N GLY A 82 -6.08 -8.12 -3.71
CA GLY A 82 -6.14 -7.06 -2.71
C GLY A 82 -5.19 -5.89 -2.99
N ASP A 83 -4.36 -5.97 -4.03
CA ASP A 83 -3.53 -4.88 -4.48
C ASP A 83 -4.36 -3.96 -5.41
N LEU A 84 -4.17 -2.65 -5.26
CA LEU A 84 -4.79 -1.62 -6.10
C LEU A 84 -3.81 -1.13 -7.14
N GLY A 85 -4.35 -0.71 -8.28
CA GLY A 85 -3.53 -0.18 -9.34
C GLY A 85 -4.34 0.21 -10.57
N TRP A 86 -3.66 0.61 -11.60
CA TRP A 86 -4.20 0.98 -12.90
C TRP A 86 -3.31 0.45 -14.01
N MET A 87 -3.80 0.45 -15.23
CA MET A 87 -3.08 0.02 -16.43
C MET A 87 -3.07 1.15 -17.44
N ASN A 88 -1.92 1.41 -18.06
CA ASN A 88 -1.83 2.38 -19.15
C ASN A 88 -2.21 1.78 -20.51
N ASP A 89 -2.25 2.62 -21.55
CA ASP A 89 -2.64 2.19 -22.91
C ASP A 89 -1.64 1.22 -23.55
N ASP A 90 -0.39 1.18 -23.06
CA ASP A 90 0.63 0.24 -23.51
C ASP A 90 0.56 -1.12 -22.77
N GLY A 91 -0.41 -1.30 -21.87
CA GLY A 91 -0.62 -2.53 -21.09
C GLY A 91 0.28 -2.71 -19.87
N TYR A 92 1.01 -1.66 -19.44
CA TYR A 92 1.78 -1.68 -18.21
C TYR A 92 0.91 -1.39 -17.00
N PHE A 93 1.07 -2.18 -15.96
CA PHE A 93 0.38 -2.02 -14.69
C PHE A 93 1.20 -1.13 -13.73
N PHE A 94 0.51 -0.37 -12.90
CA PHE A 94 1.09 0.45 -11.84
C PHE A 94 0.36 0.16 -10.54
N VAL A 95 1.11 -0.28 -9.53
CA VAL A 95 0.54 -0.61 -8.21
C VAL A 95 0.50 0.65 -7.36
N THR A 96 -0.68 1.03 -6.89
CA THR A 96 -0.89 2.25 -6.09
C THR A 96 -1.00 1.98 -4.59
N GLY A 97 -1.36 0.75 -4.19
CA GLY A 97 -1.46 0.40 -2.78
C GLY A 97 -2.12 -0.94 -2.53
N ARG A 98 -2.63 -1.11 -1.29
CA ARG A 98 -3.42 -2.27 -0.88
C ARG A 98 -4.76 -1.87 -0.33
N ARG A 99 -5.81 -2.55 -0.75
CA ARG A 99 -7.19 -2.28 -0.34
C ARG A 99 -7.36 -2.28 1.20
N LYS A 100 -6.73 -3.23 1.89
CA LYS A 100 -6.80 -3.36 3.36
C LYS A 100 -5.97 -2.32 4.12
N GLU A 101 -5.09 -1.62 3.42
CA GLU A 101 -4.22 -0.59 4.01
C GLU A 101 -4.72 0.83 3.73
N LEU A 102 -5.76 1.00 2.91
CA LEU A 102 -6.31 2.33 2.64
C LEU A 102 -6.70 3.04 3.93
N ILE A 103 -6.39 4.33 3.98
CA ILE A 103 -6.83 5.24 5.02
C ILE A 103 -8.15 5.85 4.56
N ILE A 104 -9.23 5.64 5.32
CA ILE A 104 -10.55 6.17 4.98
C ILE A 104 -10.79 7.45 5.77
N LYS A 105 -10.34 8.58 5.22
CA LYS A 105 -10.47 9.90 5.84
C LYS A 105 -11.68 10.62 5.28
N GLY A 106 -12.67 10.90 6.14
CA GLY A 106 -13.89 11.63 5.74
C GLY A 106 -14.64 11.00 4.55
N GLY A 107 -14.52 9.68 4.34
CA GLY A 107 -15.11 8.95 3.23
C GLY A 107 -14.24 8.85 1.96
N GLU A 108 -13.09 9.51 1.93
CA GLU A 108 -12.13 9.36 0.83
C GLU A 108 -11.11 8.25 1.12
N ASN A 109 -10.81 7.46 0.11
CA ASN A 109 -9.80 6.41 0.15
C ASN A 109 -8.42 6.99 -0.20
N ILE A 110 -7.50 6.99 0.77
CA ILE A 110 -6.14 7.52 0.60
C ILE A 110 -5.16 6.35 0.71
N SER A 111 -4.29 6.21 -0.31
CA SER A 111 -3.24 5.21 -0.27
C SER A 111 -2.11 5.63 0.66
N PRO A 112 -1.74 4.84 1.68
CA PRO A 112 -0.56 5.11 2.49
C PRO A 112 0.72 5.21 1.66
N ARG A 113 0.79 4.48 0.55
CA ARG A 113 1.95 4.47 -0.34
C ARG A 113 2.21 5.84 -0.98
N GLU A 114 1.16 6.59 -1.36
CA GLU A 114 1.30 7.95 -1.89
C GLU A 114 2.04 8.85 -0.89
N ILE A 115 1.74 8.68 0.39
CA ILE A 115 2.33 9.44 1.48
C ILE A 115 3.76 8.96 1.76
N ASP A 116 3.97 7.65 1.79
CA ASP A 116 5.30 7.06 1.95
C ASP A 116 6.26 7.56 0.88
N ASP A 117 5.84 7.50 -0.39
CA ASP A 117 6.68 7.90 -1.54
C ASP A 117 7.08 9.39 -1.43
N VAL A 118 6.18 10.24 -0.96
CA VAL A 118 6.50 11.66 -0.69
C VAL A 118 7.50 11.78 0.45
N LEU A 119 7.29 11.11 1.59
CA LEU A 119 8.22 11.13 2.72
C LEU A 119 9.60 10.57 2.35
N TYR A 120 9.65 9.47 1.59
CA TYR A 120 10.91 8.90 1.06
C TYR A 120 11.67 9.85 0.14
N SER A 121 10.97 10.75 -0.55
CA SER A 121 11.61 11.75 -1.41
C SER A 121 12.35 12.86 -0.63
N HIS A 122 12.13 12.94 0.69
CA HIS A 122 12.85 13.90 1.54
C HIS A 122 14.30 13.45 1.76
N PRO A 123 15.31 14.34 1.58
CA PRO A 123 16.73 13.99 1.65
C PRO A 123 17.16 13.27 2.94
N ALA A 124 16.61 13.67 4.08
CA ALA A 124 16.96 13.14 5.40
C ALA A 124 16.20 11.85 5.78
N VAL A 125 15.23 11.39 4.98
CA VAL A 125 14.41 10.21 5.31
C VAL A 125 15.05 8.94 4.77
N LEU A 126 15.20 7.96 5.66
CA LEU A 126 15.64 6.60 5.33
C LEU A 126 14.46 5.66 5.09
N GLU A 127 13.49 5.66 6.01
CA GLU A 127 12.28 4.84 5.93
C GLU A 127 11.07 5.66 6.41
N ALA A 128 9.93 5.39 5.80
CA ALA A 128 8.66 6.00 6.22
C ALA A 128 7.51 5.01 6.04
N ALA A 129 6.49 5.12 6.89
CA ALA A 129 5.26 4.37 6.72
C ALA A 129 4.08 5.14 7.30
N ALA A 130 3.12 5.47 6.44
CA ALA A 130 1.87 6.08 6.82
C ALA A 130 0.84 5.01 7.26
N VAL A 131 0.00 5.37 8.21
CA VAL A 131 -1.04 4.51 8.77
C VAL A 131 -2.30 5.30 9.09
N ALA A 132 -3.44 4.60 9.10
CA ALA A 132 -4.69 5.14 9.63
C ALA A 132 -4.66 5.12 11.16
N VAL A 133 -5.06 6.23 11.77
CA VAL A 133 -5.33 6.31 13.20
C VAL A 133 -6.77 6.77 13.43
N PRO A 134 -7.45 6.36 14.51
CA PRO A 134 -8.80 6.83 14.80
C PRO A 134 -8.86 8.35 14.95
N ASP A 135 -9.88 8.96 14.36
CA ASP A 135 -10.17 10.38 14.47
C ASP A 135 -11.67 10.62 14.68
N ALA A 136 -12.00 11.57 15.55
CA ALA A 136 -13.40 11.83 15.95
C ALA A 136 -14.19 12.57 14.85
N HIS A 137 -13.54 13.31 13.98
CA HIS A 137 -14.17 14.12 12.94
C HIS A 137 -14.23 13.39 11.60
N TYR A 138 -13.11 12.81 11.18
CA TYR A 138 -13.00 12.13 9.89
C TYR A 138 -13.16 10.61 9.96
N GLY A 139 -13.37 10.04 11.14
CA GLY A 139 -13.36 8.58 11.36
C GLY A 139 -11.94 8.03 11.42
N GLN A 140 -11.13 8.34 10.41
CA GLN A 140 -9.70 8.06 10.39
C GLN A 140 -8.90 9.30 9.99
N GLU A 141 -7.69 9.41 10.54
CA GLU A 141 -6.72 10.44 10.20
C GLU A 141 -5.39 9.78 9.79
N ILE A 142 -4.59 10.52 9.05
CA ILE A 142 -3.29 10.07 8.56
C ILE A 142 -2.24 10.33 9.65
N ALA A 143 -1.50 9.29 10.00
CA ALA A 143 -0.30 9.40 10.81
C ALA A 143 0.88 8.72 10.07
N ALA A 144 2.10 9.12 10.36
CA ALA A 144 3.29 8.52 9.76
C ALA A 144 4.40 8.30 10.79
N CYS A 145 5.09 7.16 10.69
CA CYS A 145 6.36 6.93 11.37
C CYS A 145 7.51 7.08 10.38
N VAL A 146 8.56 7.77 10.78
CA VAL A 146 9.70 8.10 9.94
C VAL A 146 11.00 7.74 10.65
N VAL A 147 11.94 7.14 9.91
CA VAL A 147 13.31 6.91 10.32
C VAL A 147 14.22 7.81 9.50
N THR A 148 15.11 8.55 10.15
CA THR A 148 16.07 9.42 9.48
C THR A 148 17.33 8.65 9.05
N LYS A 149 18.00 9.14 8.00
CA LYS A 149 19.31 8.62 7.62
C LYS A 149 20.34 8.88 8.71
N PRO A 150 21.34 8.01 8.86
CA PRO A 150 22.45 8.24 9.80
C PRO A 150 23.15 9.58 9.56
N GLY A 151 23.24 10.39 10.61
CA GLY A 151 23.88 11.71 10.55
C GLY A 151 22.99 12.84 10.03
N GLU A 152 21.78 12.54 9.55
CA GLU A 152 20.80 13.54 9.15
C GLU A 152 19.84 13.86 10.30
N SER A 153 19.34 15.08 10.31
CA SER A 153 18.31 15.53 11.24
C SER A 153 17.20 16.25 10.50
N VAL A 154 15.99 16.06 10.92
CA VAL A 154 14.80 16.74 10.40
C VAL A 154 13.78 16.84 11.54
N THR A 155 13.05 17.93 11.59
CA THR A 155 11.97 18.10 12.56
C THR A 155 10.64 17.59 12.00
N VAL A 156 9.70 17.29 12.90
CA VAL A 156 8.34 16.90 12.52
C VAL A 156 7.67 18.00 11.68
N ASP A 157 7.84 19.26 12.07
CA ASP A 157 7.24 20.40 11.39
C ASP A 157 7.78 20.56 9.96
N GLU A 158 9.08 20.32 9.74
CA GLU A 158 9.68 20.32 8.41
C GLU A 158 9.11 19.20 7.53
N LEU A 159 8.95 18.00 8.06
CA LEU A 159 8.34 16.88 7.33
C LEU A 159 6.88 17.13 7.02
N GLN A 160 6.11 17.70 7.95
CA GLN A 160 4.72 18.08 7.70
C GLN A 160 4.61 19.12 6.61
N ALA A 161 5.39 20.22 6.69
CA ALA A 161 5.42 21.25 5.65
C ALA A 161 5.82 20.67 4.29
N PHE A 162 6.78 19.75 4.27
CA PHE A 162 7.21 19.07 3.05
C PHE A 162 6.09 18.23 2.41
N CYS A 163 5.30 17.55 3.23
CA CYS A 163 4.13 16.79 2.77
C CYS A 163 3.02 17.71 2.26
N VAL A 164 2.70 18.78 2.99
CA VAL A 164 1.65 19.75 2.62
C VAL A 164 1.89 20.35 1.24
N VAL A 165 3.12 20.70 0.92
CA VAL A 165 3.48 21.27 -0.41
C VAL A 165 3.22 20.27 -1.55
N ARG A 166 3.30 18.96 -1.29
CA ARG A 166 3.23 17.91 -2.32
C ARG A 166 1.89 17.19 -2.38
N LEU A 167 1.24 17.02 -1.24
CA LEU A 167 0.00 16.25 -1.08
C LEU A 167 -1.22 17.13 -0.81
N GLY A 168 -1.00 18.40 -0.46
CA GLY A 168 -2.03 19.27 0.11
C GLY A 168 -2.31 18.93 1.59
N ASP A 169 -3.03 19.83 2.29
CA ASP A 169 -3.32 19.64 3.73
C ASP A 169 -4.11 18.36 4.03
N TYR A 170 -5.06 18.01 3.16
CA TYR A 170 -5.99 16.92 3.41
C TYR A 170 -5.31 15.55 3.45
N LYS A 171 -4.34 15.30 2.55
CA LYS A 171 -3.59 14.05 2.47
C LYS A 171 -2.29 14.06 3.26
N SER A 172 -1.92 15.17 3.87
CA SER A 172 -0.71 15.25 4.68
C SER A 172 -0.90 14.58 6.04
N PRO A 173 0.13 13.92 6.59
CA PRO A 173 0.06 13.34 7.93
C PRO A 173 -0.21 14.43 8.98
N ALA A 174 -1.31 14.29 9.73
CA ALA A 174 -1.60 15.18 10.87
C ALA A 174 -0.66 14.91 12.05
N LYS A 175 -0.08 13.70 12.10
CA LYS A 175 0.87 13.28 13.14
C LYS A 175 2.05 12.57 12.50
N ILE A 176 3.27 12.99 12.84
CA ILE A 176 4.49 12.30 12.47
C ILE A 176 5.26 11.94 13.73
N GLN A 177 5.79 10.70 13.79
CA GLN A 177 6.68 10.28 14.84
C GLN A 177 8.00 9.80 14.27
N LEU A 178 9.10 10.35 14.79
CA LEU A 178 10.44 9.89 14.47
C LEU A 178 10.75 8.66 15.32
N LEU A 179 11.24 7.60 14.68
CA LEU A 179 11.64 6.33 15.30
C LEU A 179 13.07 5.98 14.91
N GLU A 180 13.72 5.13 15.72
CA GLU A 180 15.03 4.58 15.38
C GLU A 180 14.93 3.51 14.27
N GLU A 181 13.85 2.71 14.30
CA GLU A 181 13.55 1.69 13.29
C GLU A 181 12.04 1.47 13.14
N LEU A 182 11.62 1.00 11.97
CA LEU A 182 10.25 0.55 11.74
C LEU A 182 10.12 -0.95 12.03
N PRO A 183 8.99 -1.43 12.63
CA PRO A 183 8.76 -2.84 12.87
C PRO A 183 8.64 -3.59 11.54
N LYS A 184 9.45 -4.65 11.39
CA LYS A 184 9.48 -5.49 10.19
C LYS A 184 9.15 -6.94 10.51
N GLY A 185 8.44 -7.58 9.61
CA GLY A 185 8.20 -9.01 9.67
C GLY A 185 9.43 -9.83 9.23
N PRO A 186 9.38 -11.17 9.32
CA PRO A 186 10.49 -12.04 8.90
C PRO A 186 10.91 -11.86 7.43
N SER A 187 10.02 -11.36 6.58
CA SER A 187 10.28 -11.07 5.17
C SER A 187 10.87 -9.68 4.92
N GLY A 188 11.18 -8.90 5.97
CA GLY A 188 11.64 -7.52 5.86
C GLY A 188 10.55 -6.48 5.55
N LYS A 189 9.28 -6.90 5.41
CA LYS A 189 8.16 -5.98 5.15
C LYS A 189 7.74 -5.26 6.42
N ILE A 190 7.48 -3.95 6.31
CA ILE A 190 7.00 -3.11 7.41
C ILE A 190 5.63 -3.61 7.88
N GLN A 191 5.49 -3.79 9.20
CA GLN A 191 4.24 -4.21 9.84
C GLN A 191 3.43 -2.98 10.25
N ARG A 192 2.73 -2.36 9.27
CA ARG A 192 2.01 -1.08 9.46
C ARG A 192 1.06 -1.08 10.65
N LEU A 193 0.33 -2.17 10.89
CA LEU A 193 -0.62 -2.24 12.01
C LEU A 193 0.05 -2.05 13.38
N GLN A 194 1.31 -2.42 13.52
CA GLN A 194 2.06 -2.19 14.77
C GLN A 194 2.40 -0.72 14.98
N LEU A 195 2.46 0.08 13.91
CA LEU A 195 2.77 1.50 14.03
C LEU A 195 1.63 2.31 14.67
N VAL A 196 0.40 1.83 14.60
CA VAL A 196 -0.78 2.50 15.18
C VAL A 196 -0.61 2.72 16.70
N GLN A 197 0.08 1.81 17.38
CA GLN A 197 0.32 1.92 18.83
C GLN A 197 1.13 3.16 19.23
N HIS A 198 1.97 3.69 18.34
CA HIS A 198 2.76 4.91 18.59
C HIS A 198 1.89 6.17 18.64
N PHE A 199 0.66 6.09 18.16
CA PHE A 199 -0.29 7.20 18.14
C PHE A 199 -1.49 7.00 19.07
N ALA A 200 -1.55 5.86 19.78
CA ALA A 200 -2.55 5.62 20.80
C ALA A 200 -2.37 6.62 21.96
N PRO A 201 -3.46 7.14 22.55
CA PRO A 201 -3.35 7.95 23.75
C PRO A 201 -2.64 7.12 24.84
N ILE A 202 -1.63 7.72 25.46
CA ILE A 202 -0.92 7.10 26.60
C ILE A 202 -1.96 6.88 27.70
N ASN A 203 -2.38 5.63 27.91
CA ASN A 203 -3.20 5.27 29.05
C ASN A 203 -2.32 5.39 30.32
N PRO A 204 -2.62 6.30 31.27
CA PRO A 204 -1.77 6.51 32.45
C PRO A 204 -1.78 5.35 33.43
N THR A 205 -2.39 4.20 33.13
CA THR A 205 -2.61 3.10 34.10
C THR A 205 -1.49 2.04 34.13
N THR A 206 -0.41 2.19 33.37
CA THR A 206 0.71 1.22 33.36
C THR A 206 2.00 1.72 34.01
N MET A 207 1.94 2.81 34.80
CA MET A 207 3.05 3.25 35.65
C MET A 207 2.74 2.98 37.13
N SER A 208 2.59 1.71 37.49
CA SER A 208 2.58 1.29 38.92
C SER A 208 2.80 -0.23 38.95
N SER A 209 4.03 -0.64 38.98
CA SER A 209 4.53 -1.82 39.73
C SER A 209 6.04 -1.82 39.72
#